data_1dfe218e9ae525c545ae393e0d5f470f
#
_entry.id   1dfe218e9ae525c545ae393e0d5f470f
#
_cell.length_a   1.000
_cell.length_b   1.000
_cell.length_c   1.000
_cell.angle_alpha   90.00
_cell.angle_beta   90.00
_cell.angle_gamma   90.00
#
_symmetry.space_group_name_H-M   'P 1'
#
loop_
_entity.id
_entity.type
_entity.pdbx_description
1 polymer ?
#
loop_
_entity_poly.entity_id
_entity_poly.type
_entity_poly.pdbx_seq_one_letter_code
_entity_poly.pdbx_strand_id
1 'polypeptide(L)'
;MRVAHIITRMIIGGAQENTLYNCLDLVQDFGDEVLLITGPALGPEGKLLEQGRAGGLPIRFIDPLRRQIHPLRDMASFRALQRVLREFKPDVVHTHSAKAGLLGRAAAWSIHVPLVIHTVHGAPFHPYQNALARQTFIRLERWAGRRCHHLISVAAAMTELLVAARVAPRNKFTTIYSGMNVEPFIACQRLAEAARAELQFSDEDIVVGKIARLFHLKGHEYLIDAAKLVVARNPRVRFLLVGDGVLRAQYERRIAELGLAKHFVFTGLVPPERVPYYLSAMDVLVHTSLREGLARTLPQALIAGKPVVSYDVDGAREVVLPGETGFLIPPKSVAPLAEAILELAGDSSLRSRLGERGATRFTEQFRHQVMSQRIRQLYLELGAES
;
A
#
# COMPACT_ATOMS: atom_id res chain seq x y z
N MET A 1 -23.63 -13.90 -2.95
CA MET A 1 -23.23 -14.13 -1.53
C MET A 1 -23.48 -12.87 -0.72
N ARG A 2 -23.62 -13.01 0.59
CA ARG A 2 -23.68 -11.88 1.53
C ARG A 2 -22.31 -11.71 2.18
N VAL A 3 -21.61 -10.63 1.87
CA VAL A 3 -20.22 -10.40 2.30
C VAL A 3 -20.13 -9.16 3.18
N ALA A 4 -19.61 -9.30 4.42
CA ALA A 4 -19.34 -8.18 5.30
C ALA A 4 -17.85 -7.87 5.33
N HIS A 5 -17.44 -6.71 4.81
CA HIS A 5 -16.09 -6.21 4.93
C HIS A 5 -15.93 -5.36 6.19
N ILE A 6 -14.89 -5.61 6.98
CA ILE A 6 -14.63 -4.88 8.24
C ILE A 6 -13.25 -4.25 8.19
N ILE A 7 -13.19 -2.91 8.28
CA ILE A 7 -11.94 -2.16 8.32
C ILE A 7 -11.98 -1.09 9.42
N THR A 8 -10.83 -0.77 10.04
CA THR A 8 -10.80 0.16 11.19
C THR A 8 -11.28 1.57 10.83
N ARG A 9 -10.90 2.08 9.65
CA ARG A 9 -11.27 3.42 9.16
C ARG A 9 -11.04 3.52 7.65
N MET A 10 -11.83 4.33 6.97
CA MET A 10 -11.72 4.63 5.54
C MET A 10 -11.09 6.01 5.35
N ILE A 11 -9.76 6.04 5.24
CA ILE A 11 -8.95 7.22 4.97
C ILE A 11 -8.14 6.99 3.69
N ILE A 12 -7.45 8.00 3.17
CA ILE A 12 -6.55 7.83 2.02
C ILE A 12 -5.44 6.82 2.37
N GLY A 13 -5.38 5.72 1.64
CA GLY A 13 -4.36 4.69 1.84
C GLY A 13 -4.62 3.40 1.07
N GLY A 14 -3.55 2.64 0.80
CA GLY A 14 -3.60 1.46 -0.05
C GLY A 14 -4.54 0.35 0.43
N ALA A 15 -4.58 0.09 1.73
CA ALA A 15 -5.47 -0.92 2.31
C ALA A 15 -6.95 -0.54 2.16
N GLN A 16 -7.25 0.74 2.33
CA GLN A 16 -8.59 1.29 2.21
C GLN A 16 -9.10 1.27 0.77
N GLU A 17 -8.25 1.68 -0.17
CA GLU A 17 -8.60 1.61 -1.59
C GLU A 17 -8.79 0.16 -2.05
N ASN A 18 -7.90 -0.75 -1.63
CA ASN A 18 -8.04 -2.19 -1.89
C ASN A 18 -9.40 -2.71 -1.38
N THR A 19 -9.77 -2.39 -0.13
CA THR A 19 -11.04 -2.81 0.45
C THR A 19 -12.22 -2.24 -0.32
N LEU A 20 -12.16 -0.95 -0.69
CA LEU A 20 -13.23 -0.28 -1.42
C LEU A 20 -13.45 -0.87 -2.80
N TYR A 21 -12.38 -1.04 -3.59
CA TYR A 21 -12.49 -1.66 -4.92
C TYR A 21 -13.04 -3.09 -4.82
N ASN A 22 -12.55 -3.88 -3.86
CA ASN A 22 -13.10 -5.22 -3.69
C ASN A 22 -14.60 -5.21 -3.36
N CYS A 23 -15.07 -4.31 -2.47
CA CYS A 23 -16.49 -4.18 -2.19
C CYS A 23 -17.30 -3.79 -3.43
N LEU A 24 -16.83 -2.83 -4.21
CA LEU A 24 -17.51 -2.34 -5.41
C LEU A 24 -17.58 -3.42 -6.50
N ASP A 25 -16.46 -4.10 -6.77
CA ASP A 25 -16.41 -5.17 -7.77
C ASP A 25 -17.33 -6.34 -7.39
N LEU A 26 -17.36 -6.72 -6.11
CA LEU A 26 -18.26 -7.79 -5.64
C LEU A 26 -19.73 -7.44 -5.90
N VAL A 27 -20.11 -6.17 -5.76
CA VAL A 27 -21.47 -5.71 -6.07
C VAL A 27 -21.71 -5.63 -7.58
N GLN A 28 -20.79 -4.96 -8.30
CA GLN A 28 -21.00 -4.58 -9.70
C GLN A 28 -20.79 -5.75 -10.67
N ASP A 29 -19.73 -6.53 -10.47
CA ASP A 29 -19.33 -7.58 -11.40
C ASP A 29 -19.94 -8.94 -11.05
N PHE A 30 -20.31 -9.16 -9.77
CA PHE A 30 -20.77 -10.46 -9.31
C PHE A 30 -22.19 -10.45 -8.68
N GLY A 31 -22.77 -9.29 -8.46
CA GLY A 31 -24.12 -9.17 -7.86
C GLY A 31 -24.19 -9.64 -6.40
N ASP A 32 -23.05 -9.63 -5.68
CA ASP A 32 -23.02 -10.00 -4.27
C ASP A 32 -23.62 -8.89 -3.39
N GLU A 33 -24.30 -9.26 -2.31
CA GLU A 33 -24.80 -8.31 -1.31
C GLU A 33 -23.65 -7.95 -0.34
N VAL A 34 -23.14 -6.73 -0.43
CA VAL A 34 -21.95 -6.31 0.33
C VAL A 34 -22.29 -5.27 1.38
N LEU A 35 -21.77 -5.44 2.60
CA LEU A 35 -21.83 -4.47 3.69
C LEU A 35 -20.42 -4.06 4.10
N LEU A 36 -20.09 -2.76 3.98
CA LEU A 36 -18.85 -2.21 4.51
C LEU A 36 -19.05 -1.69 5.94
N ILE A 37 -18.33 -2.27 6.90
CA ILE A 37 -18.36 -1.90 8.32
C ILE A 37 -17.05 -1.18 8.65
N THR A 38 -17.14 0.06 9.14
CA THR A 38 -15.96 0.88 9.45
C THR A 38 -16.18 1.76 10.68
N GLY A 39 -15.08 2.16 11.31
CA GLY A 39 -15.09 3.21 12.32
C GLY A 39 -14.96 4.62 11.70
N PRO A 40 -15.01 5.68 12.51
CA PRO A 40 -14.86 7.05 12.03
C PRO A 40 -13.45 7.29 11.47
N ALA A 41 -13.38 8.02 10.37
CA ALA A 41 -12.14 8.49 9.80
C ALA A 41 -11.69 9.77 10.53
N LEU A 42 -10.85 9.58 11.56
CA LEU A 42 -10.26 10.66 12.35
C LEU A 42 -8.78 10.78 12.02
N GLY A 43 -8.31 11.96 11.66
CA GLY A 43 -6.91 12.23 11.37
C GLY A 43 -6.71 13.10 10.13
N PRO A 44 -5.47 13.54 9.88
CA PRO A 44 -5.14 14.48 8.80
C PRO A 44 -5.11 13.86 7.41
N GLU A 45 -5.12 12.52 7.29
CA GLU A 45 -4.97 11.84 5.99
C GLU A 45 -6.21 11.95 5.08
N GLY A 46 -7.26 12.62 5.54
CA GLY A 46 -8.51 12.77 4.79
C GLY A 46 -9.41 11.54 4.86
N LYS A 47 -10.57 11.62 4.20
CA LYS A 47 -11.60 10.58 4.20
C LYS A 47 -11.87 10.10 2.78
N LEU A 48 -11.55 8.87 2.49
CA LEU A 48 -11.75 8.28 1.17
C LEU A 48 -13.22 8.26 0.74
N LEU A 49 -14.13 8.06 1.71
CA LEU A 49 -15.58 8.04 1.44
C LEU A 49 -16.12 9.41 0.99
N GLU A 50 -15.54 10.51 1.50
CA GLU A 50 -15.93 11.89 1.13
C GLU A 50 -15.53 12.23 -0.30
N GLN A 51 -14.59 11.48 -0.89
CA GLN A 51 -14.17 11.66 -2.29
C GLN A 51 -15.11 10.98 -3.30
N GLY A 52 -16.28 10.52 -2.87
CA GLY A 52 -17.30 9.96 -3.75
C GLY A 52 -17.05 8.55 -4.28
N ARG A 53 -15.97 7.88 -3.83
CA ARG A 53 -15.62 6.54 -4.31
C ARG A 53 -16.49 5.42 -3.75
N ALA A 54 -17.24 5.67 -2.67
CA ALA A 54 -18.11 4.68 -2.03
C ALA A 54 -19.60 4.84 -2.39
N GLY A 55 -19.90 5.53 -3.48
CA GLY A 55 -21.27 5.75 -3.90
C GLY A 55 -22.05 4.44 -4.08
N GLY A 56 -23.22 4.34 -3.44
CA GLY A 56 -24.11 3.20 -3.54
C GLY A 56 -23.76 1.98 -2.68
N LEU A 57 -22.59 1.92 -2.05
CA LEU A 57 -22.21 0.82 -1.18
C LEU A 57 -22.83 0.98 0.22
N PRO A 58 -23.60 0.02 0.75
CA PRO A 58 -24.09 0.05 2.12
C PRO A 58 -22.96 0.13 3.13
N ILE A 59 -22.97 1.16 3.99
CA ILE A 59 -21.92 1.39 4.98
C ILE A 59 -22.51 1.47 6.37
N ARG A 60 -21.94 0.72 7.31
CA ARG A 60 -22.28 0.77 8.73
C ARG A 60 -21.12 1.34 9.52
N PHE A 61 -21.34 2.49 10.17
CA PHE A 61 -20.35 3.09 11.07
C PHE A 61 -20.46 2.52 12.49
N ILE A 62 -19.31 2.16 13.05
CA ILE A 62 -19.18 1.75 14.46
C ILE A 62 -18.28 2.77 15.15
N ASP A 63 -18.87 3.75 15.84
CA ASP A 63 -18.14 4.88 16.43
C ASP A 63 -17.01 4.46 17.41
N PRO A 64 -17.18 3.47 18.31
CA PRO A 64 -16.09 3.03 19.17
C PRO A 64 -14.93 2.33 18.43
N LEU A 65 -15.09 1.91 17.16
CA LEU A 65 -14.04 1.23 16.38
C LEU A 65 -12.98 2.24 15.93
N ARG A 66 -11.94 2.40 16.73
CA ARG A 66 -10.86 3.37 16.50
C ARG A 66 -9.49 2.72 16.53
N ARG A 67 -8.48 3.36 15.92
CA ARG A 67 -7.11 2.82 15.85
C ARG A 67 -6.46 2.64 17.23
N GLN A 68 -6.70 3.57 18.14
CA GLN A 68 -6.14 3.55 19.48
C GLN A 68 -6.67 2.35 20.28
N ILE A 69 -5.80 1.71 21.06
CA ILE A 69 -6.17 0.63 21.99
C ILE A 69 -6.87 1.25 23.21
N HIS A 70 -8.07 0.78 23.50
CA HIS A 70 -8.84 1.23 24.66
C HIS A 70 -9.82 0.13 25.08
N PRO A 71 -9.61 -0.56 26.20
CA PRO A 71 -10.35 -1.77 26.57
C PRO A 71 -11.88 -1.64 26.50
N LEU A 72 -12.44 -0.58 27.07
CA LEU A 72 -13.91 -0.37 27.09
C LEU A 72 -14.47 -0.10 25.69
N ARG A 73 -13.80 0.75 24.90
CA ARG A 73 -14.19 1.01 23.48
C ARG A 73 -14.03 -0.22 22.62
N ASP A 74 -13.00 -1.02 22.85
CA ASP A 74 -12.75 -2.25 22.09
C ASP A 74 -13.80 -3.30 22.40
N MET A 75 -14.24 -3.41 23.66
CA MET A 75 -15.37 -4.25 24.05
C MET A 75 -16.70 -3.76 23.46
N ALA A 76 -16.93 -2.44 23.45
CA ALA A 76 -18.10 -1.86 22.80
C ALA A 76 -18.10 -2.11 21.30
N SER A 77 -16.93 -1.97 20.64
CA SER A 77 -16.75 -2.28 19.21
C SER A 77 -17.04 -3.75 18.93
N PHE A 78 -16.52 -4.65 19.74
CA PHE A 78 -16.76 -6.09 19.61
C PHE A 78 -18.25 -6.45 19.67
N ARG A 79 -18.99 -5.91 20.67
CA ARG A 79 -20.44 -6.14 20.81
C ARG A 79 -21.24 -5.51 19.67
N ALA A 80 -20.82 -4.32 19.21
CA ALA A 80 -21.46 -3.66 18.06
C ALA A 80 -21.26 -4.46 16.77
N LEU A 81 -20.04 -4.98 16.54
CA LEU A 81 -19.75 -5.87 15.41
C LEU A 81 -20.62 -7.12 15.46
N GLN A 82 -20.72 -7.81 16.62
CA GLN A 82 -21.61 -8.97 16.76
C GLN A 82 -23.07 -8.64 16.40
N ARG A 83 -23.60 -7.48 16.87
CA ARG A 83 -24.97 -7.05 16.56
C ARG A 83 -25.18 -6.87 15.07
N VAL A 84 -24.31 -6.08 14.41
CA VAL A 84 -24.39 -5.81 12.97
C VAL A 84 -24.29 -7.10 12.15
N LEU A 85 -23.37 -8.01 12.52
CA LEU A 85 -23.21 -9.27 11.81
C LEU A 85 -24.40 -10.22 12.02
N ARG A 86 -25.05 -10.24 13.21
CA ARG A 86 -26.29 -11.02 13.41
C ARG A 86 -27.48 -10.46 12.63
N GLU A 87 -27.55 -9.12 12.47
CA GLU A 87 -28.56 -8.45 11.65
C GLU A 87 -28.34 -8.73 10.17
N PHE A 88 -27.11 -8.58 9.69
CA PHE A 88 -26.77 -8.76 8.29
C PHE A 88 -26.70 -10.23 7.87
N LYS A 89 -26.39 -11.17 8.75
CA LYS A 89 -26.25 -12.63 8.50
C LYS A 89 -25.34 -12.91 7.29
N PRO A 90 -24.06 -12.51 7.31
CA PRO A 90 -23.14 -12.72 6.19
C PRO A 90 -22.78 -14.20 6.03
N ASP A 91 -22.62 -14.64 4.77
CA ASP A 91 -21.97 -15.89 4.41
C ASP A 91 -20.46 -15.79 4.66
N VAL A 92 -19.90 -14.59 4.36
CA VAL A 92 -18.46 -14.29 4.48
C VAL A 92 -18.25 -13.03 5.29
N VAL A 93 -17.35 -13.10 6.28
CA VAL A 93 -16.76 -11.92 6.93
C VAL A 93 -15.32 -11.78 6.47
N HIS A 94 -15.01 -10.70 5.78
CA HIS A 94 -13.66 -10.37 5.34
C HIS A 94 -13.13 -9.15 6.11
N THR A 95 -12.10 -9.36 6.90
CA THR A 95 -11.54 -8.33 7.78
C THR A 95 -10.23 -7.74 7.23
N HIS A 96 -10.00 -6.46 7.48
CA HIS A 96 -8.83 -5.71 7.04
C HIS A 96 -8.23 -4.90 8.17
N SER A 97 -6.93 -4.57 8.08
CA SER A 97 -6.15 -3.83 9.10
C SER A 97 -6.07 -4.51 10.47
N ALA A 98 -5.07 -4.12 11.29
CA ALA A 98 -4.76 -4.85 12.52
C ALA A 98 -5.91 -4.84 13.54
N LYS A 99 -6.47 -3.64 13.87
CA LYS A 99 -7.50 -3.50 14.91
C LYS A 99 -8.83 -4.15 14.51
N ALA A 100 -9.36 -3.75 13.34
CA ALA A 100 -10.60 -4.33 12.83
C ALA A 100 -10.42 -5.82 12.48
N GLY A 101 -9.22 -6.20 12.02
CA GLY A 101 -8.85 -7.60 11.81
C GLY A 101 -8.94 -8.43 13.07
N LEU A 102 -8.43 -7.93 14.21
CA LEU A 102 -8.48 -8.63 15.49
C LEU A 102 -9.92 -8.73 16.01
N LEU A 103 -10.60 -7.60 16.12
CA LEU A 103 -11.96 -7.53 16.70
C LEU A 103 -12.99 -8.17 15.77
N GLY A 104 -12.88 -7.99 14.46
CA GLY A 104 -13.79 -8.54 13.45
C GLY A 104 -13.70 -10.07 13.39
N ARG A 105 -12.47 -10.65 13.34
CA ARG A 105 -12.28 -12.11 13.41
C ARG A 105 -12.88 -12.69 14.69
N ALA A 106 -12.61 -12.05 15.82
CA ALA A 106 -13.15 -12.49 17.11
C ALA A 106 -14.69 -12.44 17.14
N ALA A 107 -15.30 -11.34 16.67
CA ALA A 107 -16.75 -11.18 16.65
C ALA A 107 -17.42 -12.18 15.69
N ALA A 108 -16.93 -12.31 14.47
CA ALA A 108 -17.47 -13.24 13.49
C ALA A 108 -17.35 -14.70 13.96
N TRP A 109 -16.19 -15.08 14.51
CA TRP A 109 -15.96 -16.41 15.03
C TRP A 109 -16.89 -16.77 16.20
N SER A 110 -17.14 -15.81 17.11
CA SER A 110 -17.98 -16.01 18.30
C SER A 110 -19.46 -16.19 17.99
N ILE A 111 -19.91 -15.82 16.81
CA ILE A 111 -21.29 -15.99 16.34
C ILE A 111 -21.41 -17.01 15.20
N HIS A 112 -20.34 -17.77 14.96
CA HIS A 112 -20.29 -18.87 13.99
C HIS A 112 -20.62 -18.44 12.55
N VAL A 113 -20.00 -17.32 12.08
CA VAL A 113 -20.09 -16.94 10.65
C VAL A 113 -19.46 -18.06 9.81
N PRO A 114 -20.13 -18.54 8.72
CA PRO A 114 -19.67 -19.69 7.95
C PRO A 114 -18.23 -19.54 7.44
N LEU A 115 -17.89 -18.38 6.88
CA LEU A 115 -16.54 -18.13 6.35
C LEU A 115 -15.95 -16.82 6.90
N VAL A 116 -14.81 -16.91 7.59
CA VAL A 116 -14.08 -15.75 8.15
C VAL A 116 -12.71 -15.68 7.49
N ILE A 117 -12.43 -14.59 6.78
CA ILE A 117 -11.19 -14.32 6.06
C ILE A 117 -10.55 -13.03 6.57
N HIS A 118 -9.23 -12.93 6.47
CA HIS A 118 -8.49 -11.72 6.81
C HIS A 118 -7.42 -11.41 5.77
N THR A 119 -7.45 -10.18 5.22
CA THR A 119 -6.35 -9.67 4.39
C THR A 119 -5.33 -8.91 5.23
N VAL A 120 -4.08 -9.37 5.16
CA VAL A 120 -2.92 -8.72 5.79
C VAL A 120 -2.28 -7.77 4.80
N HIS A 121 -2.56 -6.47 4.93
CA HIS A 121 -1.95 -5.40 4.11
C HIS A 121 -0.55 -5.00 4.60
N GLY A 122 -0.17 -5.40 5.80
CA GLY A 122 1.12 -5.17 6.44
C GLY A 122 1.10 -5.77 7.84
N ALA A 123 2.15 -6.50 8.20
CA ALA A 123 2.23 -7.11 9.52
C ALA A 123 2.25 -6.04 10.62
N PRO A 124 1.53 -6.20 11.73
CA PRO A 124 1.55 -5.25 12.84
C PRO A 124 2.85 -5.31 13.65
N PHE A 125 3.73 -6.26 13.36
CA PHE A 125 5.02 -6.46 14.02
C PHE A 125 6.18 -6.36 13.04
N HIS A 126 7.32 -5.84 13.50
CA HIS A 126 8.52 -5.65 12.67
C HIS A 126 9.79 -5.52 13.53
N PRO A 127 11.01 -5.65 12.94
CA PRO A 127 12.27 -5.63 13.69
C PRO A 127 12.60 -4.27 14.34
N TYR A 128 11.99 -3.18 13.88
CA TYR A 128 12.23 -1.83 14.42
C TYR A 128 11.36 -1.48 15.65
N GLN A 129 10.57 -2.42 16.14
CA GLN A 129 9.81 -2.29 17.39
C GLN A 129 10.61 -2.82 18.58
N ASN A 130 10.28 -2.36 19.80
CA ASN A 130 10.81 -3.01 20.99
C ASN A 130 10.32 -4.47 21.09
N ALA A 131 11.12 -5.33 21.71
CA ALA A 131 10.87 -6.77 21.74
C ALA A 131 9.52 -7.14 22.37
N LEU A 132 9.11 -6.43 23.44
CA LEU A 132 7.85 -6.70 24.14
C LEU A 132 6.64 -6.41 23.24
N ALA A 133 6.60 -5.23 22.63
CA ALA A 133 5.54 -4.86 21.70
C ALA A 133 5.47 -5.83 20.50
N ARG A 134 6.63 -6.16 19.92
CA ARG A 134 6.71 -7.12 18.82
C ARG A 134 6.13 -8.48 19.20
N GLN A 135 6.51 -9.03 20.36
CA GLN A 135 6.00 -10.33 20.84
C GLN A 135 4.50 -10.26 21.15
N THR A 136 4.01 -9.16 21.70
CA THR A 136 2.60 -8.96 21.97
C THR A 136 1.80 -8.99 20.65
N PHE A 137 2.22 -8.27 19.63
CA PHE A 137 1.55 -8.30 18.33
C PHE A 137 1.60 -9.67 17.65
N ILE A 138 2.73 -10.40 17.75
CA ILE A 138 2.83 -11.77 17.22
C ILE A 138 1.84 -12.70 17.95
N ARG A 139 1.74 -12.60 19.29
CA ARG A 139 0.79 -13.42 20.07
C ARG A 139 -0.67 -13.10 19.71
N LEU A 140 -0.99 -11.81 19.54
CA LEU A 140 -2.33 -11.38 19.14
C LEU A 140 -2.68 -11.89 17.72
N GLU A 141 -1.75 -11.81 16.76
CA GLU A 141 -1.99 -12.35 15.42
C GLU A 141 -2.11 -13.87 15.40
N ARG A 142 -1.32 -14.61 16.20
CA ARG A 142 -1.48 -16.06 16.39
C ARG A 142 -2.86 -16.41 16.95
N TRP A 143 -3.31 -15.66 17.95
CA TRP A 143 -4.63 -15.84 18.55
C TRP A 143 -5.76 -15.58 17.54
N ALA A 144 -5.64 -14.51 16.76
CA ALA A 144 -6.62 -14.15 15.75
C ALA A 144 -6.55 -15.07 14.51
N GLY A 145 -5.37 -15.56 14.15
CA GLY A 145 -5.16 -16.53 13.06
C GLY A 145 -5.85 -17.89 13.29
N ARG A 146 -6.10 -18.25 14.56
CA ARG A 146 -6.92 -19.41 14.93
C ARG A 146 -8.43 -19.16 14.80
N ARG A 147 -8.86 -17.89 14.59
CA ARG A 147 -10.24 -17.42 14.51
C ARG A 147 -10.58 -16.87 13.14
N CYS A 148 -9.97 -17.42 12.12
CA CYS A 148 -10.33 -17.23 10.71
C CYS A 148 -10.09 -18.55 9.98
N HIS A 149 -10.80 -18.75 8.90
CA HIS A 149 -10.65 -19.92 8.05
C HIS A 149 -9.43 -19.76 7.15
N HIS A 150 -9.21 -18.57 6.60
CA HIS A 150 -8.10 -18.31 5.69
C HIS A 150 -7.52 -16.89 5.83
N LEU A 151 -6.28 -16.72 5.39
CA LEU A 151 -5.54 -15.47 5.40
C LEU A 151 -5.10 -15.12 3.97
N ILE A 152 -5.38 -13.91 3.56
CA ILE A 152 -4.85 -13.37 2.31
C ILE A 152 -3.67 -12.45 2.65
N SER A 153 -2.54 -12.62 2.00
CA SER A 153 -1.41 -11.69 2.07
C SER A 153 -1.27 -10.93 0.75
N VAL A 154 -0.85 -9.68 0.83
CA VAL A 154 -0.67 -8.82 -0.36
C VAL A 154 0.71 -8.98 -1.01
N ALA A 155 1.54 -9.87 -0.51
CA ALA A 155 2.86 -10.22 -1.03
C ALA A 155 3.27 -11.59 -0.54
N ALA A 156 4.03 -12.36 -1.34
CA ALA A 156 4.57 -13.66 -0.94
C ALA A 156 5.54 -13.53 0.25
N ALA A 157 6.39 -12.49 0.24
CA ALA A 157 7.26 -12.16 1.37
C ALA A 157 6.49 -11.94 2.68
N MET A 158 5.28 -11.37 2.61
CA MET A 158 4.41 -11.20 3.77
C MET A 158 3.90 -12.55 4.29
N THR A 159 3.55 -13.47 3.40
CA THR A 159 3.20 -14.85 3.78
C THR A 159 4.35 -15.51 4.53
N GLU A 160 5.57 -15.45 3.99
CA GLU A 160 6.75 -16.04 4.62
C GLU A 160 7.02 -15.46 6.02
N LEU A 161 6.90 -14.13 6.15
CA LEU A 161 7.02 -13.45 7.44
C LEU A 161 6.01 -13.97 8.48
N LEU A 162 4.76 -14.14 8.07
CA LEU A 162 3.66 -14.57 8.96
C LEU A 162 3.78 -16.06 9.31
N VAL A 163 4.19 -16.91 8.37
CA VAL A 163 4.47 -18.33 8.59
C VAL A 163 5.67 -18.50 9.53
N ALA A 164 6.78 -17.79 9.29
CA ALA A 164 7.95 -17.79 10.17
C ALA A 164 7.60 -17.32 11.60
N ALA A 165 6.69 -16.34 11.72
CA ALA A 165 6.14 -15.90 13.00
C ALA A 165 5.12 -16.88 13.59
N ARG A 166 4.82 -18.01 12.93
CA ARG A 166 3.83 -19.02 13.34
C ARG A 166 2.43 -18.44 13.60
N VAL A 167 2.01 -17.45 12.79
CA VAL A 167 0.65 -16.88 12.86
C VAL A 167 -0.38 -17.92 12.42
N ALA A 168 -0.10 -18.64 11.33
CA ALA A 168 -0.86 -19.80 10.85
C ALA A 168 0.05 -20.70 9.99
N PRO A 169 -0.34 -21.95 9.71
CA PRO A 169 0.39 -22.82 8.79
C PRO A 169 0.27 -22.30 7.33
N ARG A 170 1.24 -22.67 6.47
CA ARG A 170 1.36 -22.20 5.08
C ARG A 170 0.11 -22.42 4.23
N ASN A 171 -0.55 -23.56 4.38
CA ASN A 171 -1.77 -23.90 3.64
C ASN A 171 -2.98 -23.01 3.98
N LYS A 172 -2.88 -22.21 5.03
CA LYS A 172 -3.92 -21.23 5.44
C LYS A 172 -3.71 -19.86 4.80
N PHE A 173 -2.75 -19.72 3.88
CA PHE A 173 -2.43 -18.47 3.21
C PHE A 173 -2.57 -18.57 1.70
N THR A 174 -3.19 -17.54 1.10
CA THR A 174 -3.13 -17.27 -0.34
C THR A 174 -2.57 -15.87 -0.55
N THR A 175 -1.62 -15.73 -1.48
CA THR A 175 -1.10 -14.42 -1.87
C THR A 175 -1.96 -13.86 -3.01
N ILE A 176 -2.61 -12.72 -2.75
CA ILE A 176 -3.38 -11.95 -3.74
C ILE A 176 -2.91 -10.49 -3.66
N TYR A 177 -2.27 -10.00 -4.71
CA TYR A 177 -1.75 -8.63 -4.77
C TYR A 177 -2.87 -7.61 -4.67
N SER A 178 -2.58 -6.47 -4.03
CA SER A 178 -3.54 -5.36 -3.93
C SER A 178 -3.79 -4.72 -5.29
N GLY A 179 -4.99 -4.89 -5.81
CA GLY A 179 -5.44 -4.28 -7.06
C GLY A 179 -5.64 -2.76 -6.95
N MET A 180 -5.65 -2.11 -8.12
CA MET A 180 -5.88 -0.67 -8.25
C MET A 180 -6.56 -0.35 -9.58
N ASN A 181 -7.10 0.85 -9.70
CA ASN A 181 -7.47 1.38 -11.01
C ASN A 181 -6.17 1.71 -11.77
N VAL A 182 -5.86 0.94 -12.80
CA VAL A 182 -4.62 1.06 -13.58
C VAL A 182 -4.72 2.10 -14.70
N GLU A 183 -5.93 2.43 -15.17
CA GLU A 183 -6.14 3.30 -16.33
C GLU A 183 -5.51 4.69 -16.20
N PRO A 184 -5.61 5.38 -15.05
CA PRO A 184 -4.96 6.67 -14.89
C PRO A 184 -3.42 6.59 -15.00
N PHE A 185 -2.81 5.46 -14.65
CA PHE A 185 -1.36 5.26 -14.74
C PHE A 185 -0.93 4.92 -16.17
N ILE A 186 -1.69 4.10 -16.90
CA ILE A 186 -1.46 3.82 -18.31
C ILE A 186 -1.51 5.11 -19.13
N ALA A 187 -2.53 5.94 -18.85
CA ALA A 187 -2.78 7.16 -19.61
C ALA A 187 -1.93 8.38 -19.16
N CYS A 188 -1.13 8.27 -18.09
CA CYS A 188 -0.53 9.46 -17.47
C CYS A 188 0.57 10.12 -18.30
N GLN A 189 1.23 9.42 -19.22
CA GLN A 189 2.32 9.99 -20.04
C GLN A 189 1.92 11.26 -20.79
N ARG A 190 0.68 11.37 -21.25
CA ARG A 190 0.15 12.57 -21.92
C ARG A 190 0.08 13.81 -21.01
N LEU A 191 0.25 13.64 -19.70
CA LEU A 191 0.23 14.71 -18.70
C LEU A 191 1.63 15.19 -18.33
N ALA A 192 2.69 14.55 -18.86
CA ALA A 192 4.07 14.78 -18.43
C ALA A 192 4.52 16.24 -18.66
N GLU A 193 4.24 16.80 -19.81
CA GLU A 193 4.60 18.18 -20.15
C GLU A 193 3.95 19.18 -19.18
N ALA A 194 2.63 19.07 -18.97
CA ALA A 194 1.90 19.93 -18.05
C ALA A 194 2.38 19.78 -16.60
N ALA A 195 2.68 18.55 -16.18
CA ALA A 195 3.17 18.28 -14.84
C ALA A 195 4.60 18.82 -14.63
N ARG A 196 5.48 18.69 -15.62
CA ARG A 196 6.84 19.26 -15.55
C ARG A 196 6.80 20.79 -15.55
N ALA A 197 5.92 21.41 -16.35
CA ALA A 197 5.74 22.87 -16.36
C ALA A 197 5.23 23.39 -15.01
N GLU A 198 4.20 22.77 -14.40
CA GLU A 198 3.70 23.12 -13.07
C GLU A 198 4.80 23.03 -12.00
N LEU A 199 5.67 22.02 -12.10
CA LEU A 199 6.77 21.77 -11.15
C LEU A 199 8.06 22.53 -11.50
N GLN A 200 8.07 23.33 -12.58
CA GLN A 200 9.21 24.10 -13.08
C GLN A 200 10.44 23.22 -13.40
N PHE A 201 10.20 22.02 -13.93
CA PHE A 201 11.25 21.18 -14.48
C PHE A 201 11.45 21.50 -15.97
N SER A 202 12.71 21.58 -16.39
CA SER A 202 13.08 21.72 -17.81
C SER A 202 13.08 20.35 -18.51
N ASP A 203 13.15 20.37 -19.84
CA ASP A 203 13.25 19.15 -20.65
C ASP A 203 14.58 18.43 -20.44
N GLU A 204 15.62 19.15 -20.00
CA GLU A 204 16.94 18.58 -19.70
C GLU A 204 17.03 17.96 -18.31
N ASP A 205 16.10 18.29 -17.41
CA ASP A 205 16.08 17.75 -16.05
C ASP A 205 15.73 16.26 -16.08
N ILE A 206 16.43 15.49 -15.26
CA ILE A 206 16.11 14.08 -15.00
C ILE A 206 15.44 13.98 -13.64
N VAL A 207 14.16 13.66 -13.64
CA VAL A 207 13.33 13.72 -12.45
C VAL A 207 13.28 12.37 -11.77
N VAL A 208 13.91 12.30 -10.61
CA VAL A 208 13.89 11.15 -9.69
C VAL A 208 12.80 11.37 -8.65
N GLY A 209 11.72 10.59 -8.73
CA GLY A 209 10.56 10.77 -7.87
C GLY A 209 10.48 9.79 -6.72
N LYS A 210 9.87 10.23 -5.62
CA LYS A 210 9.49 9.37 -4.50
C LYS A 210 8.08 9.74 -4.03
N ILE A 211 7.21 8.76 -3.96
CA ILE A 211 5.81 8.93 -3.52
C ILE A 211 5.64 8.21 -2.18
N ALA A 212 5.65 8.94 -1.10
CA ALA A 212 5.49 8.39 0.25
C ALA A 212 5.20 9.48 1.28
N ARG A 213 4.51 9.13 2.37
CA ARG A 213 4.36 10.02 3.52
C ARG A 213 5.75 10.31 4.15
N LEU A 214 5.97 11.55 4.57
CA LEU A 214 7.21 11.98 5.23
C LEU A 214 7.23 11.55 6.70
N PHE A 215 7.36 10.24 6.92
CA PHE A 215 7.31 9.56 8.20
C PHE A 215 8.53 8.65 8.41
N HIS A 216 8.77 8.29 9.67
CA HIS A 216 9.81 7.31 10.01
C HIS A 216 9.64 6.01 9.21
N LEU A 217 10.73 5.34 8.93
CA LEU A 217 10.84 4.10 8.15
C LEU A 217 10.48 4.23 6.65
N LYS A 218 10.15 5.43 6.16
CA LYS A 218 9.97 5.67 4.72
C LYS A 218 11.28 5.98 4.00
N GLY A 219 12.38 6.23 4.75
CA GLY A 219 13.73 6.27 4.23
C GLY A 219 14.05 7.45 3.33
N HIS A 220 13.38 8.60 3.51
CA HIS A 220 13.72 9.82 2.76
C HIS A 220 15.14 10.29 3.04
N GLU A 221 15.62 10.09 4.27
CA GLU A 221 16.98 10.40 4.69
C GLU A 221 18.03 9.74 3.79
N TYR A 222 17.84 8.49 3.40
CA TYR A 222 18.78 7.77 2.51
C TYR A 222 18.75 8.32 1.08
N LEU A 223 17.59 8.75 0.59
CA LEU A 223 17.48 9.39 -0.71
C LEU A 223 18.17 10.77 -0.71
N ILE A 224 17.99 11.55 0.36
CA ILE A 224 18.64 12.86 0.53
C ILE A 224 20.16 12.71 0.56
N ASP A 225 20.68 11.70 1.28
CA ASP A 225 22.12 11.42 1.32
C ASP A 225 22.65 10.94 -0.03
N ALA A 226 21.91 10.09 -0.74
CA ALA A 226 22.27 9.68 -2.09
C ALA A 226 22.22 10.84 -3.08
N ALA A 227 21.28 11.77 -2.93
CA ALA A 227 21.17 12.96 -3.79
C ALA A 227 22.43 13.81 -3.78
N LYS A 228 23.13 13.93 -2.65
CA LYS A 228 24.42 14.63 -2.60
C LYS A 228 25.45 14.01 -3.55
N LEU A 229 25.52 12.69 -3.60
CA LEU A 229 26.45 11.96 -4.46
C LEU A 229 26.01 12.04 -5.94
N VAL A 230 24.71 11.98 -6.17
CA VAL A 230 24.12 12.04 -7.53
C VAL A 230 24.34 13.42 -8.14
N VAL A 231 23.97 14.50 -7.44
CA VAL A 231 24.05 15.88 -7.95
C VAL A 231 25.50 16.29 -8.22
N ALA A 232 26.45 15.84 -7.40
CA ALA A 232 27.88 16.10 -7.61
C ALA A 232 28.39 15.55 -8.95
N ARG A 233 27.79 14.47 -9.48
CA ARG A 233 28.17 13.82 -10.75
C ARG A 233 27.26 14.18 -11.91
N ASN A 234 25.97 14.44 -11.63
CA ASN A 234 25.00 14.84 -12.64
C ASN A 234 24.08 15.95 -12.09
N PRO A 235 24.41 17.23 -12.29
CA PRO A 235 23.62 18.36 -11.75
C PRO A 235 22.26 18.55 -12.42
N ARG A 236 21.94 17.83 -13.51
CA ARG A 236 20.61 17.84 -14.14
C ARG A 236 19.59 17.00 -13.38
N VAL A 237 20.01 16.20 -12.41
CA VAL A 237 19.07 15.38 -11.62
C VAL A 237 18.33 16.26 -10.62
N ARG A 238 17.00 16.14 -10.66
CA ARG A 238 16.05 16.79 -9.76
C ARG A 238 15.28 15.74 -8.99
N PHE A 239 14.90 16.06 -7.77
CA PHE A 239 14.16 15.13 -6.89
C PHE A 239 12.76 15.66 -6.63
N LEU A 240 11.75 14.84 -6.93
CA LEU A 240 10.33 15.14 -6.69
C LEU A 240 9.81 14.28 -5.52
N LEU A 241 9.49 14.92 -4.39
CA LEU A 241 8.92 14.25 -3.22
C LEU A 241 7.41 14.51 -3.16
N VAL A 242 6.64 13.48 -3.47
CA VAL A 242 5.17 13.51 -3.46
C VAL A 242 4.66 12.95 -2.15
N GLY A 243 4.08 13.80 -1.32
CA GLY A 243 3.57 13.46 -0.01
C GLY A 243 3.93 14.49 1.06
N ASP A 244 3.37 14.29 2.25
CA ASP A 244 3.60 15.14 3.42
C ASP A 244 3.75 14.31 4.69
N GLY A 245 4.15 14.93 5.80
CA GLY A 245 4.24 14.28 7.09
C GLY A 245 5.10 15.01 8.11
N VAL A 246 5.16 14.43 9.30
CA VAL A 246 5.78 15.05 10.49
C VAL A 246 7.29 15.34 10.35
N LEU A 247 7.96 14.69 9.40
CA LEU A 247 9.40 14.85 9.17
C LEU A 247 9.73 15.88 8.07
N ARG A 248 8.74 16.54 7.46
CA ARG A 248 8.96 17.48 6.37
C ARG A 248 9.97 18.57 6.71
N ALA A 249 9.73 19.32 7.79
CA ALA A 249 10.63 20.39 8.18
C ALA A 249 12.06 19.91 8.51
N GLN A 250 12.22 18.69 8.99
CA GLN A 250 13.53 18.08 9.23
C GLN A 250 14.25 17.79 7.90
N TYR A 251 13.54 17.26 6.90
CA TYR A 251 14.12 16.96 5.60
C TYR A 251 14.45 18.22 4.82
N GLU A 252 13.60 19.26 4.84
CA GLU A 252 13.87 20.55 4.20
C GLU A 252 15.15 21.20 4.78
N ARG A 253 15.31 21.21 6.12
CA ARG A 253 16.55 21.69 6.75
C ARG A 253 17.78 20.91 6.30
N ARG A 254 17.73 19.55 6.32
CA ARG A 254 18.86 18.72 5.90
C ARG A 254 19.23 18.98 4.43
N ILE A 255 18.26 19.12 3.55
CA ILE A 255 18.46 19.43 2.12
C ILE A 255 19.16 20.80 1.98
N ALA A 256 18.75 21.81 2.75
CA ALA A 256 19.37 23.12 2.73
C ALA A 256 20.82 23.09 3.26
N GLU A 257 21.07 22.40 4.37
CA GLU A 257 22.41 22.19 4.95
C GLU A 257 23.38 21.51 3.97
N LEU A 258 22.87 20.62 3.10
CA LEU A 258 23.64 19.95 2.05
C LEU A 258 23.80 20.80 0.77
N GLY A 259 23.21 22.01 0.71
CA GLY A 259 23.23 22.87 -0.48
C GLY A 259 22.37 22.37 -1.65
N LEU A 260 21.40 21.49 -1.38
CA LEU A 260 20.61 20.79 -2.40
C LEU A 260 19.22 21.41 -2.65
N ALA A 261 18.89 22.53 -2.01
CA ALA A 261 17.54 23.10 -2.04
C ALA A 261 16.97 23.28 -3.46
N LYS A 262 17.80 23.72 -4.41
CA LYS A 262 17.39 23.91 -5.83
C LYS A 262 17.10 22.59 -6.56
N HIS A 263 17.52 21.43 -6.03
CA HIS A 263 17.35 20.13 -6.66
C HIS A 263 16.10 19.39 -6.15
N PHE A 264 15.43 19.87 -5.11
CA PHE A 264 14.28 19.21 -4.50
C PHE A 264 13.00 20.00 -4.68
N VAL A 265 11.92 19.32 -5.05
CA VAL A 265 10.56 19.83 -5.10
C VAL A 265 9.67 18.97 -4.21
N PHE A 266 8.87 19.61 -3.35
CA PHE A 266 7.89 18.96 -2.49
C PHE A 266 6.49 19.35 -2.93
N THR A 267 5.63 18.40 -3.25
CA THR A 267 4.22 18.69 -3.59
C THR A 267 3.32 18.86 -2.38
N GLY A 268 3.75 18.37 -1.20
CA GLY A 268 2.86 18.19 -0.07
C GLY A 268 1.90 17.01 -0.25
N LEU A 269 0.88 16.95 0.61
CA LEU A 269 -0.16 15.92 0.52
C LEU A 269 -1.01 16.15 -0.73
N VAL A 270 -1.08 15.13 -1.57
CA VAL A 270 -1.88 15.15 -2.80
C VAL A 270 -3.01 14.14 -2.74
N PRO A 271 -4.17 14.41 -3.34
CA PRO A 271 -5.21 13.41 -3.45
C PRO A 271 -4.78 12.26 -4.38
N PRO A 272 -5.26 11.02 -4.16
CA PRO A 272 -4.85 9.84 -4.93
C PRO A 272 -5.00 10.02 -6.45
N GLU A 273 -5.99 10.76 -6.89
CA GLU A 273 -6.28 11.06 -8.30
C GLU A 273 -5.18 11.89 -8.97
N ARG A 274 -4.41 12.65 -8.19
CA ARG A 274 -3.28 13.47 -8.68
C ARG A 274 -1.96 12.70 -8.70
N VAL A 275 -1.89 11.50 -8.11
CA VAL A 275 -0.66 10.68 -8.10
C VAL A 275 -0.19 10.35 -9.52
N PRO A 276 -1.05 9.89 -10.47
CA PRO A 276 -0.62 9.67 -11.85
C PRO A 276 -0.04 10.91 -12.53
N TYR A 277 -0.60 12.08 -12.24
CA TYR A 277 -0.12 13.36 -12.77
C TYR A 277 1.33 13.65 -12.34
N TYR A 278 1.64 13.56 -11.05
CA TYR A 278 3.00 13.78 -10.57
C TYR A 278 3.96 12.65 -10.99
N LEU A 279 3.47 11.43 -11.08
CA LEU A 279 4.25 10.30 -11.57
C LEU A 279 4.65 10.47 -13.06
N SER A 280 3.79 11.10 -13.88
CA SER A 280 4.09 11.37 -15.28
C SER A 280 5.33 12.26 -15.47
N ALA A 281 5.56 13.21 -14.55
CA ALA A 281 6.72 14.11 -14.57
C ALA A 281 8.05 13.40 -14.25
N MET A 282 8.01 12.20 -13.66
CA MET A 282 9.19 11.45 -13.23
C MET A 282 9.80 10.67 -14.38
N ASP A 283 11.13 10.50 -14.34
CA ASP A 283 11.87 9.58 -15.20
C ASP A 283 12.18 8.25 -14.50
N VAL A 284 12.35 8.30 -13.17
CA VAL A 284 12.66 7.15 -12.32
C VAL A 284 11.88 7.26 -11.01
N LEU A 285 11.27 6.17 -10.55
CA LEU A 285 10.75 6.11 -9.18
C LEU A 285 11.78 5.50 -8.23
N VAL A 286 12.00 6.13 -7.09
CA VAL A 286 12.84 5.60 -6.00
C VAL A 286 12.00 5.26 -4.78
N HIS A 287 12.21 4.05 -4.25
CA HIS A 287 11.51 3.55 -3.07
C HIS A 287 12.50 3.05 -2.01
N THR A 288 12.75 3.88 -1.00
CA THR A 288 13.75 3.61 0.06
C THR A 288 13.11 3.27 1.40
N SER A 289 11.84 2.86 1.43
CA SER A 289 11.18 2.42 2.66
C SER A 289 11.91 1.22 3.27
N LEU A 290 11.96 1.17 4.60
CA LEU A 290 12.58 0.07 5.34
C LEU A 290 11.57 -1.02 5.72
N ARG A 291 10.29 -0.79 5.41
CA ARG A 291 9.21 -1.71 5.73
C ARG A 291 7.94 -1.38 4.94
N GLU A 292 7.37 -2.41 4.29
CA GLU A 292 6.09 -2.36 3.60
C GLU A 292 5.38 -3.73 3.66
N GLY A 293 4.22 -3.88 3.03
CA GLY A 293 3.73 -5.18 2.55
C GLY A 293 4.25 -5.39 1.13
N LEU A 294 3.50 -4.85 0.16
CA LEU A 294 3.98 -4.49 -1.17
C LEU A 294 3.62 -3.02 -1.36
N ALA A 295 4.63 -2.16 -1.53
CA ALA A 295 4.41 -0.73 -1.73
C ALA A 295 3.70 -0.50 -3.07
N ARG A 296 2.49 0.05 -3.04
CA ARG A 296 1.68 0.27 -4.25
C ARG A 296 2.34 1.20 -5.28
N THR A 297 3.21 2.10 -4.82
CA THR A 297 3.94 3.02 -5.69
C THR A 297 4.89 2.29 -6.65
N LEU A 298 5.36 1.08 -6.31
CA LEU A 298 6.19 0.27 -7.19
C LEU A 298 5.40 -0.17 -8.44
N PRO A 299 4.30 -0.95 -8.32
CA PRO A 299 3.52 -1.28 -9.50
C PRO A 299 2.90 -0.06 -10.19
N GLN A 300 2.53 1.01 -9.48
CA GLN A 300 2.05 2.24 -10.10
C GLN A 300 3.08 2.85 -11.05
N ALA A 301 4.35 2.91 -10.64
CA ALA A 301 5.43 3.41 -11.49
C ALA A 301 5.68 2.51 -12.70
N LEU A 302 5.72 1.19 -12.48
CA LEU A 302 5.92 0.23 -13.56
C LEU A 302 4.79 0.29 -14.60
N ILE A 303 3.52 0.35 -14.17
CA ILE A 303 2.36 0.50 -15.05
C ILE A 303 2.43 1.82 -15.85
N ALA A 304 2.96 2.89 -15.23
CA ALA A 304 3.21 4.16 -15.89
C ALA A 304 4.46 4.16 -16.80
N GLY A 305 5.10 3.01 -17.02
CA GLY A 305 6.30 2.89 -17.84
C GLY A 305 7.55 3.51 -17.22
N LYS A 306 7.61 3.64 -15.88
CA LYS A 306 8.77 4.21 -15.20
C LYS A 306 9.59 3.10 -14.53
N PRO A 307 10.92 3.04 -14.75
CA PRO A 307 11.80 2.12 -14.05
C PRO A 307 11.88 2.47 -12.57
N VAL A 308 12.17 1.47 -11.75
CA VAL A 308 12.16 1.61 -10.30
C VAL A 308 13.53 1.28 -9.70
N VAL A 309 13.99 2.11 -8.77
CA VAL A 309 15.09 1.78 -7.85
C VAL A 309 14.49 1.58 -6.46
N SER A 310 14.57 0.39 -5.91
CA SER A 310 13.97 0.09 -4.61
C SER A 310 14.94 -0.56 -3.66
N TYR A 311 14.79 -0.27 -2.37
CA TYR A 311 15.39 -1.14 -1.36
C TYR A 311 14.73 -2.52 -1.41
N ASP A 312 15.56 -3.55 -1.25
CA ASP A 312 15.15 -4.95 -1.22
C ASP A 312 14.53 -5.28 0.15
N VAL A 313 13.29 -4.88 0.33
CA VAL A 313 12.50 -5.09 1.55
C VAL A 313 11.15 -5.68 1.22
N ASP A 314 10.70 -6.59 2.05
CA ASP A 314 9.37 -7.20 1.98
C ASP A 314 9.02 -7.65 0.53
N GLY A 315 7.86 -7.23 0.00
CA GLY A 315 7.40 -7.60 -1.34
C GLY A 315 8.05 -6.85 -2.51
N ALA A 316 9.04 -5.97 -2.29
CA ALA A 316 9.64 -5.19 -3.39
C ALA A 316 10.20 -6.06 -4.51
N ARG A 317 10.89 -7.17 -4.16
CA ARG A 317 11.47 -8.13 -5.11
C ARG A 317 10.44 -8.88 -5.98
N GLU A 318 9.17 -8.78 -5.66
CA GLU A 318 8.10 -9.43 -6.42
C GLU A 318 7.71 -8.63 -7.67
N VAL A 319 8.07 -7.35 -7.71
CA VAL A 319 7.78 -6.45 -8.84
C VAL A 319 9.01 -5.72 -9.38
N VAL A 320 10.02 -5.48 -8.55
CA VAL A 320 11.29 -4.91 -8.99
C VAL A 320 12.26 -6.04 -9.30
N LEU A 321 12.36 -6.37 -10.59
CA LEU A 321 13.17 -7.47 -11.12
C LEU A 321 14.46 -6.90 -11.68
N PRO A 322 15.64 -7.23 -11.10
CA PRO A 322 16.92 -6.70 -11.55
C PRO A 322 17.17 -6.93 -13.05
N GLY A 323 17.48 -5.86 -13.79
CA GLY A 323 17.70 -5.90 -15.23
C GLY A 323 16.44 -6.02 -16.11
N GLU A 324 15.25 -6.21 -15.49
CA GLU A 324 13.97 -6.29 -16.21
C GLU A 324 13.09 -5.07 -15.96
N THR A 325 12.90 -4.65 -14.70
CA THR A 325 11.99 -3.56 -14.34
C THR A 325 12.65 -2.49 -13.47
N GLY A 326 13.88 -2.72 -13.01
CA GLY A 326 14.60 -1.78 -12.17
C GLY A 326 15.78 -2.39 -11.41
N PHE A 327 16.10 -1.77 -10.29
CA PHE A 327 17.22 -2.15 -9.42
C PHE A 327 16.75 -2.41 -7.99
N LEU A 328 17.20 -3.52 -7.41
CA LEU A 328 17.06 -3.83 -5.99
C LEU A 328 18.37 -3.50 -5.27
N ILE A 329 18.28 -2.65 -4.24
CA ILE A 329 19.43 -2.14 -3.49
C ILE A 329 19.30 -2.63 -2.03
N PRO A 330 20.42 -3.08 -1.41
CA PRO A 330 20.37 -3.44 0.00
C PRO A 330 19.85 -2.28 0.86
N PRO A 331 18.99 -2.52 1.85
CA PRO A 331 18.43 -1.47 2.69
C PRO A 331 19.53 -0.63 3.36
N LYS A 332 19.30 0.69 3.45
CA LYS A 332 20.20 1.69 4.06
C LYS A 332 21.52 1.92 3.30
N SER A 333 21.70 1.35 2.12
CA SER A 333 22.90 1.51 1.30
C SER A 333 22.79 2.76 0.43
N VAL A 334 23.49 3.84 0.83
CA VAL A 334 23.45 5.15 0.17
C VAL A 334 24.22 5.14 -1.16
N ALA A 335 25.46 4.64 -1.16
CA ALA A 335 26.30 4.66 -2.36
C ALA A 335 25.74 3.77 -3.48
N PRO A 336 25.32 2.51 -3.24
CA PRO A 336 24.64 1.70 -4.26
C PRO A 336 23.34 2.33 -4.77
N LEU A 337 22.59 3.03 -3.92
CA LEU A 337 21.39 3.77 -4.32
C LEU A 337 21.75 4.91 -5.29
N ALA A 338 22.81 5.67 -4.99
CA ALA A 338 23.29 6.74 -5.86
C ALA A 338 23.77 6.21 -7.22
N GLU A 339 24.52 5.11 -7.25
CA GLU A 339 24.98 4.49 -8.51
C GLU A 339 23.80 4.03 -9.39
N ALA A 340 22.81 3.35 -8.82
CA ALA A 340 21.63 2.93 -9.58
C ALA A 340 20.83 4.13 -10.14
N ILE A 341 20.71 5.22 -9.38
CA ILE A 341 20.08 6.46 -9.88
C ILE A 341 20.90 7.05 -11.02
N LEU A 342 22.24 7.12 -10.89
CA LEU A 342 23.12 7.67 -11.93
C LEU A 342 23.11 6.83 -13.20
N GLU A 343 23.08 5.51 -13.11
CA GLU A 343 22.98 4.62 -14.25
C GLU A 343 21.70 4.90 -15.03
N LEU A 344 20.55 4.97 -14.36
CA LEU A 344 19.28 5.33 -15.00
C LEU A 344 19.27 6.77 -15.49
N ALA A 345 19.90 7.70 -14.79
CA ALA A 345 19.99 9.10 -15.23
C ALA A 345 20.83 9.25 -16.50
N GLY A 346 21.87 8.43 -16.67
CA GLY A 346 22.77 8.47 -17.82
C GLY A 346 22.26 7.78 -19.08
N ASP A 347 21.30 6.86 -18.96
CA ASP A 347 20.84 6.01 -20.08
C ASP A 347 19.31 6.04 -20.24
N SER A 348 18.84 6.85 -21.20
CA SER A 348 17.42 6.97 -21.55
C SER A 348 16.86 5.69 -22.16
N SER A 349 17.66 4.97 -22.95
CA SER A 349 17.26 3.70 -23.58
C SER A 349 17.03 2.62 -22.52
N LEU A 350 17.89 2.59 -21.50
CA LEU A 350 17.70 1.70 -20.36
C LEU A 350 16.40 2.03 -19.59
N ARG A 351 16.15 3.35 -19.34
CA ARG A 351 14.89 3.76 -18.70
C ARG A 351 13.66 3.28 -19.46
N SER A 352 13.61 3.54 -20.79
CA SER A 352 12.50 3.12 -21.64
C SER A 352 12.31 1.61 -21.62
N ARG A 353 13.38 0.84 -21.82
CA ARG A 353 13.33 -0.63 -21.83
C ARG A 353 12.81 -1.23 -20.53
N LEU A 354 13.30 -0.76 -19.37
CA LEU A 354 12.88 -1.26 -18.07
C LEU A 354 11.43 -0.86 -17.75
N GLY A 355 11.04 0.38 -18.11
CA GLY A 355 9.69 0.88 -17.95
C GLY A 355 8.67 0.12 -18.79
N GLU A 356 8.94 -0.11 -20.07
CA GLU A 356 8.07 -0.87 -20.99
C GLU A 356 7.88 -2.32 -20.53
N ARG A 357 8.96 -2.98 -20.09
CA ARG A 357 8.88 -4.32 -19.53
C ARG A 357 8.02 -4.35 -18.26
N GLY A 358 8.17 -3.37 -17.38
CA GLY A 358 7.37 -3.22 -16.18
C GLY A 358 5.88 -3.07 -16.51
N ALA A 359 5.53 -2.18 -17.41
CA ALA A 359 4.16 -1.94 -17.86
C ALA A 359 3.54 -3.21 -18.47
N THR A 360 4.24 -3.88 -19.39
CA THR A 360 3.76 -5.11 -20.03
C THR A 360 3.51 -6.22 -19.01
N ARG A 361 4.40 -6.38 -18.02
CA ARG A 361 4.35 -7.49 -17.09
C ARG A 361 3.30 -7.31 -15.99
N PHE A 362 3.10 -6.07 -15.51
CA PHE A 362 2.36 -5.86 -14.27
C PHE A 362 1.00 -5.17 -14.43
N THR A 363 0.67 -4.60 -15.58
CA THR A 363 -0.61 -3.88 -15.76
C THR A 363 -1.81 -4.76 -15.44
N GLU A 364 -1.92 -5.92 -16.09
CA GLU A 364 -3.08 -6.80 -15.88
C GLU A 364 -3.09 -7.41 -14.48
N GLN A 365 -1.92 -7.75 -13.94
CA GLN A 365 -1.79 -8.37 -12.62
C GLN A 365 -2.32 -7.48 -11.49
N PHE A 366 -2.23 -6.16 -11.64
CA PHE A 366 -2.63 -5.20 -10.61
C PHE A 366 -3.98 -4.53 -10.86
N ARG A 367 -4.77 -4.98 -11.84
CA ARG A 367 -6.17 -4.55 -11.98
C ARG A 367 -6.99 -4.97 -10.76
N HIS A 368 -7.81 -4.06 -10.22
CA HIS A 368 -8.64 -4.39 -9.05
C HIS A 368 -9.65 -5.48 -9.36
N GLN A 369 -10.17 -5.57 -10.59
CA GLN A 369 -11.07 -6.63 -11.02
C GLN A 369 -10.41 -8.02 -10.92
N VAL A 370 -9.14 -8.14 -11.32
CA VAL A 370 -8.37 -9.40 -11.20
C VAL A 370 -8.19 -9.80 -9.73
N MET A 371 -7.88 -8.83 -8.88
CA MET A 371 -7.81 -9.06 -7.44
C MET A 371 -9.15 -9.54 -6.88
N SER A 372 -10.23 -8.85 -7.20
CA SER A 372 -11.58 -9.15 -6.68
C SER A 372 -12.11 -10.48 -7.19
N GLN A 373 -11.84 -10.84 -8.45
CA GLN A 373 -12.15 -12.15 -9.01
C GLN A 373 -11.42 -13.27 -8.25
N ARG A 374 -10.11 -13.11 -7.97
CA ARG A 374 -9.34 -14.10 -7.20
C ARG A 374 -9.82 -14.22 -5.76
N ILE A 375 -10.17 -13.10 -5.12
CA ILE A 375 -10.74 -13.10 -3.76
C ILE A 375 -12.08 -13.83 -3.74
N ARG A 376 -12.96 -13.53 -4.70
CA ARG A 376 -14.27 -14.19 -4.79
C ARG A 376 -14.16 -15.68 -5.08
N GLN A 377 -13.25 -16.06 -5.97
CA GLN A 377 -12.95 -17.47 -6.24
C GLN A 377 -12.54 -18.22 -4.97
N LEU A 378 -11.65 -17.60 -4.16
CA LEU A 378 -11.24 -18.14 -2.87
C LEU A 378 -12.45 -18.30 -1.90
N TYR A 379 -13.41 -17.36 -1.89
CA TYR A 379 -14.61 -17.51 -1.07
C TYR A 379 -15.43 -18.73 -1.47
N LEU A 380 -15.57 -18.96 -2.79
CA LEU A 380 -16.34 -20.10 -3.32
C LEU A 380 -15.64 -21.44 -2.99
N GLU A 381 -14.33 -21.52 -3.17
CA GLU A 381 -13.55 -22.73 -2.88
C GLU A 381 -13.66 -23.11 -1.41
N LEU A 382 -13.44 -22.16 -0.51
CA LEU A 382 -13.51 -22.41 0.94
C LEU A 382 -14.93 -22.60 1.47
N GLY A 383 -15.93 -21.98 0.83
CA GLY A 383 -17.35 -22.16 1.18
C GLY A 383 -17.91 -23.50 0.72
N ALA A 384 -17.33 -24.13 -0.32
CA ALA A 384 -17.70 -25.47 -0.77
C ALA A 384 -17.14 -26.58 0.13
N GLU A 385 -16.09 -26.31 0.90
CA GLU A 385 -15.45 -27.23 1.84
C GLU A 385 -16.07 -27.17 3.26
N SER A 386 -17.00 -26.21 3.51
CA SER A 386 -17.64 -25.97 4.80
C SER A 386 -19.01 -26.64 4.88
#